data_0d4956680009391c30f41ce95cbccf9e
#
_entry.id   0d4956680009391c30f41ce95cbccf9e
#
_cell.length_a   1.000
_cell.length_b   1.000
_cell.length_c   1.000
_cell.angle_alpha   90.00
_cell.angle_beta   90.00
_cell.angle_gamma   90.00
#
_symmetry.space_group_name_H-M   'P 1'
#
loop_
_entity.id
_entity.type
_entity.pdbx_description
1 polymer ?
#
loop_
_entity_poly.entity_id
_entity_poly.type
_entity_poly.pdbx_seq_one_letter_code
_entity_poly.pdbx_strand_id
1 'polypeptide(L)'
;MEKELDKDKKIAVLIDADNVSEKYIKFIIDEISNHGTPTYKRIYGDWTKPNLASWKAVLLNYSITPIQQYSYTTGKNATDAALIIDAMDILYSGRVDGFCIVSSDSDFTRLAARLREAGKYVIGMGEKKTPTPFIAACEKFKYLEVLASSTTESTEPETPETKREVGQTAGAGGAGTNVTEISEAVRTIITEISDDDGWASLGEVGSVLNKRYPDFDTRNYGFHKLTPFLSSLGCFEIRSRKTSNPNVTNKYIRNQQPKVEPEEAAAPRPRKRKPRKKKRAPSSGTPS
;
A
#
# COMPACT_ATOMS: atom_id res chain seq x y z
N MET A 1 10.70 -15.58 -12.54
CA MET A 1 12.00 -15.80 -11.87
C MET A 1 12.15 -14.98 -10.59
N GLU A 2 11.71 -13.71 -10.48
CA GLU A 2 11.83 -12.96 -9.21
C GLU A 2 11.00 -13.51 -8.04
N LYS A 3 9.85 -14.15 -8.30
CA LYS A 3 8.99 -14.72 -7.23
C LYS A 3 9.54 -15.98 -6.56
N GLU A 4 10.45 -16.71 -7.18
CA GLU A 4 11.08 -17.90 -6.59
C GLU A 4 12.26 -17.55 -5.69
N LEU A 5 13.04 -16.52 -6.03
CA LEU A 5 14.17 -16.04 -5.22
C LEU A 5 13.75 -15.43 -3.86
N ASP A 6 12.53 -14.92 -3.76
CA ASP A 6 12.04 -14.30 -2.50
C ASP A 6 11.65 -15.35 -1.44
N LYS A 7 11.32 -16.59 -1.84
CA LYS A 7 10.91 -17.66 -0.90
C LYS A 7 12.04 -18.27 -0.11
N ASP A 8 13.28 -18.13 -0.56
CA ASP A 8 14.45 -18.73 0.08
C ASP A 8 15.10 -17.84 1.14
N LYS A 9 14.65 -16.59 1.29
CA LYS A 9 15.17 -15.66 2.29
C LYS A 9 14.94 -16.17 3.70
N LYS A 10 16.00 -16.22 4.50
CA LYS A 10 15.92 -16.51 5.94
C LYS A 10 15.57 -15.24 6.69
N ILE A 11 14.46 -15.25 7.40
CA ILE A 11 13.92 -14.08 8.09
C ILE A 11 13.92 -14.30 9.61
N ALA A 12 14.45 -13.33 10.36
CA ALA A 12 14.30 -13.26 11.80
C ALA A 12 13.01 -12.49 12.14
N VAL A 13 12.08 -13.15 12.83
CA VAL A 13 10.82 -12.56 13.30
C VAL A 13 10.97 -12.21 14.77
N LEU A 14 10.90 -10.91 15.07
CA LEU A 14 11.09 -10.33 16.40
C LEU A 14 9.81 -9.60 16.81
N ILE A 15 9.15 -10.10 17.83
CA ILE A 15 7.80 -9.67 18.23
C ILE A 15 7.89 -8.96 19.59
N ASP A 16 7.34 -7.77 19.65
CA ASP A 16 7.18 -7.00 20.88
C ASP A 16 5.84 -7.36 21.54
N ALA A 17 5.89 -8.13 22.65
CA ALA A 17 4.69 -8.60 23.33
C ALA A 17 3.91 -7.49 24.07
N ASP A 18 4.57 -6.39 24.39
CA ASP A 18 3.93 -5.26 25.09
C ASP A 18 3.04 -4.45 24.12
N ASN A 19 3.33 -4.49 22.81
CA ASN A 19 2.63 -3.71 21.76
C ASN A 19 1.77 -4.54 20.81
N VAL A 20 1.81 -5.88 20.90
CA VAL A 20 1.11 -6.78 19.95
C VAL A 20 0.26 -7.78 20.72
N SER A 21 -0.95 -8.04 20.21
CA SER A 21 -1.84 -9.07 20.77
C SER A 21 -1.61 -10.42 20.10
N GLU A 22 -1.72 -11.50 20.87
CA GLU A 22 -1.59 -12.90 20.44
C GLU A 22 -2.58 -13.30 19.35
N LYS A 23 -3.71 -12.61 19.24
CA LYS A 23 -4.72 -12.85 18.18
C LYS A 23 -4.17 -12.67 16.77
N TYR A 24 -3.09 -11.90 16.61
CA TYR A 24 -2.49 -11.63 15.30
C TYR A 24 -1.44 -12.66 14.88
N ILE A 25 -1.01 -13.56 15.79
CA ILE A 25 0.16 -14.41 15.53
C ILE A 25 0.02 -15.28 14.29
N LYS A 26 -1.17 -15.87 14.06
CA LYS A 26 -1.44 -16.66 12.87
C LYS A 26 -1.18 -15.84 11.60
N PHE A 27 -1.73 -14.66 11.52
CA PHE A 27 -1.62 -13.77 10.35
C PHE A 27 -0.18 -13.29 10.14
N ILE A 28 0.56 -13.03 11.22
CA ILE A 28 1.98 -12.66 11.16
C ILE A 28 2.80 -13.78 10.54
N ILE A 29 2.65 -15.02 11.00
CA ILE A 29 3.39 -16.17 10.48
C ILE A 29 3.00 -16.49 9.04
N ASP A 30 1.70 -16.46 8.73
CA ASP A 30 1.19 -16.68 7.37
C ASP A 30 1.74 -15.62 6.40
N GLU A 31 1.75 -14.33 6.79
CA GLU A 31 2.28 -13.25 5.94
C GLU A 31 3.79 -13.38 5.74
N ILE A 32 4.57 -13.69 6.79
CA ILE A 32 6.02 -13.88 6.67
C ILE A 32 6.37 -15.02 5.71
N SER A 33 5.60 -16.10 5.71
CA SER A 33 5.80 -17.24 4.81
C SER A 33 5.68 -16.86 3.33
N ASN A 34 5.05 -15.71 3.01
CA ASN A 34 5.01 -15.15 1.65
C ASN A 34 6.30 -14.42 1.27
N HIS A 35 7.13 -14.06 2.26
CA HIS A 35 8.36 -13.27 2.09
C HIS A 35 9.63 -14.07 2.29
N GLY A 36 9.56 -15.24 2.92
CA GLY A 36 10.70 -16.10 3.17
C GLY A 36 10.45 -17.12 4.28
N THR A 37 11.51 -17.79 4.70
CA THR A 37 11.45 -18.80 5.76
C THR A 37 11.78 -18.15 7.11
N PRO A 38 10.84 -18.17 8.10
CA PRO A 38 11.11 -17.65 9.44
C PRO A 38 12.05 -18.59 10.20
N THR A 39 13.34 -18.23 10.28
CA THR A 39 14.38 -19.02 10.95
C THR A 39 14.53 -18.71 12.43
N TYR A 40 14.37 -17.43 12.81
CA TYR A 40 14.23 -17.01 14.19
C TYR A 40 12.80 -16.54 14.41
N LYS A 41 12.18 -17.05 15.46
CA LYS A 41 10.86 -16.60 15.90
C LYS A 41 10.97 -16.32 17.40
N ARG A 42 11.16 -15.04 17.75
CA ARG A 42 11.37 -14.60 19.13
C ARG A 42 10.34 -13.55 19.53
N ILE A 43 9.90 -13.63 20.77
CA ILE A 43 8.99 -12.66 21.34
C ILE A 43 9.54 -12.15 22.66
N TYR A 44 9.51 -10.84 22.85
CA TYR A 44 10.14 -10.15 23.96
C TYR A 44 9.05 -9.59 24.89
N GLY A 45 9.22 -9.80 26.18
CA GLY A 45 8.26 -9.32 27.18
C GLY A 45 8.67 -9.66 28.60
N ASP A 46 7.98 -9.05 29.55
CA ASP A 46 8.07 -9.43 30.96
C ASP A 46 6.99 -10.49 31.27
N TRP A 47 7.36 -11.76 31.12
CA TRP A 47 6.46 -12.91 31.26
C TRP A 47 5.93 -13.13 32.67
N THR A 48 6.37 -12.31 33.63
CA THR A 48 5.80 -12.28 34.99
C THR A 48 4.51 -11.47 35.07
N LYS A 49 4.25 -10.65 34.04
CA LYS A 49 3.05 -9.81 33.99
C LYS A 49 1.82 -10.63 33.57
N PRO A 50 0.66 -10.47 34.21
CA PRO A 50 -0.57 -11.22 33.93
C PRO A 50 -1.11 -10.97 32.50
N ASN A 51 -0.92 -9.77 31.97
CA ASN A 51 -1.40 -9.39 30.62
C ASN A 51 -0.75 -10.19 29.47
N LEU A 52 0.40 -10.81 29.69
CA LEU A 52 1.07 -11.66 28.71
C LEU A 52 0.73 -13.15 28.85
N ALA A 53 -0.12 -13.53 29.82
CA ALA A 53 -0.47 -14.93 30.06
C ALA A 53 -1.15 -15.61 28.86
N SER A 54 -1.93 -14.86 28.07
CA SER A 54 -2.60 -15.36 26.86
C SER A 54 -1.64 -15.86 25.78
N TRP A 55 -0.45 -15.27 25.68
CA TRP A 55 0.60 -15.70 24.76
C TRP A 55 1.07 -17.13 24.98
N LYS A 56 1.07 -17.60 26.25
CA LYS A 56 1.54 -18.94 26.63
C LYS A 56 0.86 -20.05 25.81
N ALA A 57 -0.42 -19.88 25.51
CA ALA A 57 -1.20 -20.89 24.77
C ALA A 57 -0.75 -21.01 23.31
N VAL A 58 -0.23 -19.95 22.70
CA VAL A 58 0.10 -19.88 21.28
C VAL A 58 1.59 -20.08 20.99
N LEU A 59 2.48 -19.80 21.95
CA LEU A 59 3.93 -19.87 21.72
C LEU A 59 4.39 -21.22 21.19
N LEU A 60 3.92 -22.32 21.78
CA LEU A 60 4.28 -23.70 21.39
C LEU A 60 3.75 -24.03 19.99
N ASN A 61 2.50 -23.64 19.71
CA ASN A 61 1.85 -23.97 18.44
C ASN A 61 2.57 -23.34 17.24
N TYR A 62 3.21 -22.20 17.44
CA TYR A 62 3.96 -21.48 16.39
C TYR A 62 5.48 -21.62 16.54
N SER A 63 5.96 -22.40 17.52
CA SER A 63 7.39 -22.55 17.83
C SER A 63 8.07 -21.20 18.01
N ILE A 64 7.51 -20.34 18.84
CA ILE A 64 8.05 -19.01 19.18
C ILE A 64 8.79 -19.12 20.50
N THR A 65 10.02 -18.60 20.52
CA THR A 65 10.86 -18.56 21.71
C THR A 65 10.59 -17.30 22.52
N PRO A 66 10.04 -17.41 23.74
CA PRO A 66 9.89 -16.25 24.60
C PRO A 66 11.25 -15.84 25.19
N ILE A 67 11.54 -14.53 25.11
CA ILE A 67 12.71 -13.90 25.72
C ILE A 67 12.22 -13.11 26.92
N GLN A 68 12.69 -13.47 28.12
CA GLN A 68 12.32 -12.79 29.36
C GLN A 68 13.16 -11.53 29.53
N GLN A 69 12.51 -10.41 29.76
CA GLN A 69 13.13 -9.18 30.21
C GLN A 69 12.36 -8.62 31.42
N TYR A 70 12.98 -8.61 32.58
CA TYR A 70 12.37 -8.04 33.79
C TYR A 70 12.33 -6.51 33.71
N SER A 71 11.18 -5.94 34.01
CA SER A 71 11.00 -4.49 34.15
C SER A 71 11.26 -4.06 35.56
N TYR A 72 12.51 -3.74 35.91
CA TYR A 72 12.88 -3.30 37.28
C TYR A 72 12.34 -1.90 37.64
N THR A 73 11.99 -1.11 36.65
CA THR A 73 11.47 0.25 36.81
C THR A 73 10.30 0.46 35.87
N THR A 74 9.17 0.88 36.40
CA THR A 74 7.96 1.17 35.61
C THR A 74 8.23 2.30 34.58
N GLY A 75 7.80 2.12 33.34
CA GLY A 75 7.92 3.14 32.29
C GLY A 75 9.29 3.22 31.60
N LYS A 76 10.16 2.21 31.75
CA LYS A 76 11.39 2.08 30.97
C LYS A 76 11.23 1.01 29.88
N ASN A 77 11.78 1.28 28.69
CA ASN A 77 11.77 0.44 27.50
C ASN A 77 12.78 -0.73 27.62
N ALA A 78 12.70 -1.52 28.71
CA ALA A 78 13.63 -2.62 28.94
C ALA A 78 13.45 -3.75 27.91
N THR A 79 12.21 -4.02 27.55
CA THR A 79 11.83 -5.03 26.54
C THR A 79 12.36 -4.63 25.16
N ASP A 80 12.23 -3.35 24.80
CA ASP A 80 12.71 -2.81 23.51
C ASP A 80 14.23 -2.92 23.41
N ALA A 81 14.95 -2.60 24.51
CA ALA A 81 16.39 -2.75 24.57
C ALA A 81 16.84 -4.21 24.34
N ALA A 82 16.14 -5.17 24.94
CA ALA A 82 16.43 -6.59 24.74
C ALA A 82 16.20 -7.02 23.28
N LEU A 83 15.11 -6.57 22.66
CA LEU A 83 14.84 -6.84 21.26
C LEU A 83 15.92 -6.23 20.34
N ILE A 84 16.33 -4.97 20.61
CA ILE A 84 17.33 -4.27 19.81
C ILE A 84 18.70 -5.00 19.91
N ILE A 85 19.13 -5.37 21.12
CA ILE A 85 20.41 -6.08 21.34
C ILE A 85 20.41 -7.41 20.57
N ASP A 86 19.34 -8.20 20.74
CA ASP A 86 19.23 -9.50 20.10
C ASP A 86 19.15 -9.39 18.56
N ALA A 87 18.43 -8.37 18.04
CA ALA A 87 18.41 -8.07 16.62
C ALA A 87 19.81 -7.78 16.07
N MET A 88 20.63 -7.03 16.80
CA MET A 88 22.01 -6.73 16.41
C MET A 88 22.90 -7.96 16.48
N ASP A 89 22.75 -8.82 17.49
CA ASP A 89 23.47 -10.11 17.58
C ASP A 89 23.13 -11.02 16.40
N ILE A 90 21.84 -11.11 16.03
CA ILE A 90 21.39 -11.88 14.86
C ILE A 90 21.95 -11.26 13.58
N LEU A 91 21.99 -9.94 13.44
CA LEU A 91 22.58 -9.25 12.30
C LEU A 91 24.05 -9.63 12.12
N TYR A 92 24.82 -9.52 13.18
CA TYR A 92 26.28 -9.84 13.13
C TYR A 92 26.57 -11.32 12.99
N SER A 93 25.63 -12.21 13.33
CA SER A 93 25.78 -13.64 13.03
C SER A 93 25.82 -13.94 11.53
N GLY A 94 25.29 -13.05 10.70
CA GLY A 94 25.23 -13.21 9.24
C GLY A 94 24.28 -14.30 8.74
N ARG A 95 23.46 -14.89 9.63
CA ARG A 95 22.66 -16.10 9.34
C ARG A 95 21.30 -15.82 8.70
N VAL A 96 20.89 -14.56 8.58
CA VAL A 96 19.60 -14.15 8.05
C VAL A 96 19.74 -13.14 6.92
N ASP A 97 18.79 -13.17 5.99
CA ASP A 97 18.71 -12.27 4.84
C ASP A 97 17.82 -11.06 5.14
N GLY A 98 16.91 -11.21 6.13
CA GLY A 98 15.97 -10.16 6.49
C GLY A 98 15.46 -10.27 7.92
N PHE A 99 14.76 -9.23 8.33
CA PHE A 99 14.13 -9.08 9.65
C PHE A 99 12.67 -8.70 9.48
N CYS A 100 11.82 -9.26 10.33
CA CYS A 100 10.46 -8.78 10.55
C CYS A 100 10.38 -8.26 11.98
N ILE A 101 10.13 -6.95 12.13
CA ILE A 101 9.90 -6.29 13.41
C ILE A 101 8.40 -6.12 13.58
N VAL A 102 7.83 -6.75 14.62
CA VAL A 102 6.40 -6.73 14.88
C VAL A 102 6.14 -5.87 16.11
N SER A 103 5.87 -4.60 15.89
CA SER A 103 5.54 -3.59 16.91
C SER A 103 4.90 -2.36 16.27
N SER A 104 4.21 -1.55 17.07
CA SER A 104 3.71 -0.23 16.68
C SER A 104 4.52 0.91 17.31
N ASP A 105 5.66 0.61 17.92
CA ASP A 105 6.48 1.60 18.60
C ASP A 105 7.49 2.25 17.66
N SER A 106 7.57 3.58 17.72
CA SER A 106 8.53 4.40 16.96
C SER A 106 9.98 4.21 17.39
N ASP A 107 10.23 3.68 18.59
CA ASP A 107 11.58 3.48 19.14
C ASP A 107 12.38 2.48 18.28
N PHE A 108 11.69 1.59 17.56
CA PHE A 108 12.31 0.67 16.60
C PHE A 108 12.69 1.30 15.25
N THR A 109 12.38 2.59 15.01
CA THR A 109 12.74 3.30 13.77
C THR A 109 14.24 3.22 13.48
N ARG A 110 15.08 3.48 14.49
CA ARG A 110 16.54 3.44 14.34
C ARG A 110 17.07 2.02 14.09
N LEU A 111 16.44 1.02 14.72
CA LEU A 111 16.78 -0.38 14.45
C LEU A 111 16.47 -0.75 13.00
N ALA A 112 15.26 -0.46 12.51
CA ALA A 112 14.87 -0.73 11.14
C ALA A 112 15.82 -0.08 10.12
N ALA A 113 16.14 1.20 10.32
CA ALA A 113 17.10 1.93 9.49
C ALA A 113 18.49 1.27 9.51
N ARG A 114 19.01 0.90 10.70
CA ARG A 114 20.31 0.26 10.85
C ARG A 114 20.40 -1.10 10.15
N LEU A 115 19.33 -1.90 10.22
CA LEU A 115 19.25 -3.19 9.54
C LEU A 115 19.26 -3.01 8.01
N ARG A 116 18.55 -2.02 7.49
CA ARG A 116 18.56 -1.66 6.06
C ARG A 116 19.92 -1.13 5.60
N GLU A 117 20.58 -0.30 6.39
CA GLU A 117 21.96 0.15 6.12
C GLU A 117 22.94 -1.04 6.00
N ALA A 118 22.69 -2.12 6.74
CA ALA A 118 23.45 -3.36 6.63
C ALA A 118 23.02 -4.25 5.44
N GLY A 119 22.17 -3.74 4.55
CA GLY A 119 21.70 -4.47 3.36
C GLY A 119 20.67 -5.57 3.65
N LYS A 120 20.05 -5.57 4.83
CA LYS A 120 19.04 -6.56 5.17
C LYS A 120 17.65 -6.13 4.72
N TYR A 121 16.84 -7.10 4.28
CA TYR A 121 15.43 -6.90 3.98
C TYR A 121 14.63 -6.68 5.26
N VAL A 122 13.94 -5.56 5.41
CA VAL A 122 13.23 -5.21 6.64
C VAL A 122 11.73 -5.08 6.39
N ILE A 123 10.95 -5.91 7.08
CA ILE A 123 9.50 -5.87 7.11
C ILE A 123 9.07 -5.35 8.47
N GLY A 124 8.24 -4.31 8.50
CA GLY A 124 7.52 -3.88 9.69
C GLY A 124 6.11 -4.47 9.71
N MET A 125 5.62 -4.87 10.86
CA MET A 125 4.23 -5.20 11.08
C MET A 125 3.73 -4.51 12.34
N GLY A 126 2.63 -3.78 12.24
CA GLY A 126 2.08 -3.04 13.37
C GLY A 126 0.62 -2.68 13.16
N GLU A 127 0.03 -2.08 14.16
CA GLU A 127 -1.34 -1.57 14.09
C GLU A 127 -1.40 -0.27 13.28
N LYS A 128 -2.61 0.13 12.84
CA LYS A 128 -2.84 1.37 12.07
C LYS A 128 -2.37 2.64 12.78
N LYS A 129 -2.21 2.60 14.10
CA LYS A 129 -1.66 3.70 14.93
C LYS A 129 -0.15 3.88 14.79
N THR A 130 0.56 2.98 14.10
CA THR A 130 2.02 3.01 13.97
C THR A 130 2.49 4.31 13.34
N PRO A 131 3.48 5.02 13.94
CA PRO A 131 3.97 6.29 13.43
C PRO A 131 4.68 6.14 12.07
N THR A 132 4.44 7.12 11.18
CA THR A 132 5.02 7.19 9.83
C THR A 132 6.55 7.01 9.79
N PRO A 133 7.36 7.55 10.73
CA PRO A 133 8.81 7.34 10.71
C PRO A 133 9.23 5.88 10.77
N PHE A 134 8.53 5.05 11.57
CA PHE A 134 8.84 3.62 11.63
C PHE A 134 8.43 2.90 10.33
N ILE A 135 7.27 3.25 9.77
CA ILE A 135 6.79 2.73 8.48
C ILE A 135 7.81 3.02 7.38
N ALA A 136 8.25 4.28 7.26
CA ALA A 136 9.22 4.73 6.26
C ALA A 136 10.62 4.09 6.43
N ALA A 137 11.00 3.71 7.66
CA ALA A 137 12.24 3.02 7.94
C ALA A 137 12.25 1.55 7.44
N CYS A 138 11.07 0.95 7.23
CA CYS A 138 10.93 -0.39 6.70
C CYS A 138 11.00 -0.41 5.17
N GLU A 139 11.34 -1.54 4.58
CA GLU A 139 11.22 -1.75 3.13
C GLU A 139 9.79 -2.14 2.74
N LYS A 140 9.10 -2.87 3.64
CA LYS A 140 7.66 -3.13 3.57
C LYS A 140 7.04 -2.97 4.94
N PHE A 141 5.81 -2.51 4.98
CA PHE A 141 5.03 -2.43 6.20
C PHE A 141 3.64 -3.06 6.01
N LYS A 142 3.17 -3.80 7.02
CA LYS A 142 1.87 -4.47 7.00
C LYS A 142 1.05 -4.12 8.24
N TYR A 143 -0.19 -3.73 8.02
CA TYR A 143 -1.12 -3.44 9.12
C TYR A 143 -1.77 -4.73 9.62
N LEU A 144 -1.65 -5.00 10.91
CA LEU A 144 -2.14 -6.25 11.54
C LEU A 144 -3.65 -6.40 11.42
N GLU A 145 -4.40 -5.31 11.50
CA GLU A 145 -5.86 -5.32 11.35
C GLU A 145 -6.28 -5.71 9.93
N VAL A 146 -5.51 -5.29 8.93
CA VAL A 146 -5.79 -5.61 7.51
C VAL A 146 -5.48 -7.09 7.24
N LEU A 147 -4.40 -7.60 7.81
CA LEU A 147 -4.07 -9.04 7.72
C LEU A 147 -5.18 -9.89 8.34
N ALA A 148 -5.72 -9.49 9.48
CA ALA A 148 -6.78 -10.22 10.17
C ALA A 148 -8.11 -10.18 9.40
N SER A 149 -8.48 -9.05 8.80
CA SER A 149 -9.76 -8.91 8.08
C SER A 149 -9.77 -9.67 6.74
N SER A 150 -8.64 -9.78 6.04
CA SER A 150 -8.56 -10.43 4.74
C SER A 150 -8.77 -11.96 4.78
N THR A 151 -8.72 -12.58 5.96
CA THR A 151 -8.91 -14.04 6.11
C THR A 151 -10.36 -14.42 6.42
N THR A 152 -11.17 -13.48 6.90
CA THR A 152 -12.57 -13.77 7.29
C THR A 152 -13.49 -13.88 6.05
N GLU A 153 -13.12 -13.27 4.92
CA GLU A 153 -13.94 -13.29 3.70
C GLU A 153 -13.74 -14.52 2.81
N SER A 154 -12.76 -15.38 3.10
CA SER A 154 -12.48 -16.59 2.30
C SER A 154 -13.31 -17.81 2.67
N THR A 155 -14.27 -17.71 3.61
CA THR A 155 -15.05 -18.86 4.10
C THR A 155 -16.53 -18.83 3.71
N GLU A 156 -17.00 -17.84 2.93
CA GLU A 156 -18.37 -17.90 2.39
C GLU A 156 -18.35 -18.12 0.88
N PRO A 157 -19.21 -19.05 0.36
CA PRO A 157 -19.34 -19.26 -1.09
C PRO A 157 -19.97 -18.03 -1.73
N GLU A 158 -19.34 -17.54 -2.79
CA GLU A 158 -19.81 -16.43 -3.62
C GLU A 158 -21.25 -16.68 -4.11
N THR A 159 -22.23 -15.99 -3.57
CA THR A 159 -23.52 -15.76 -4.24
C THR A 159 -23.41 -14.40 -4.97
N PRO A 160 -23.72 -14.36 -6.27
CA PRO A 160 -23.71 -13.10 -7.02
C PRO A 160 -24.95 -12.29 -6.69
N GLU A 161 -24.74 -11.00 -6.52
CA GLU A 161 -25.72 -9.91 -6.34
C GLU A 161 -25.81 -9.33 -4.93
N THR A 162 -24.98 -8.31 -4.73
CA THR A 162 -25.48 -7.01 -4.19
C THR A 162 -24.42 -5.95 -4.44
N LYS A 163 -24.67 -5.04 -5.37
CA LYS A 163 -23.97 -3.75 -5.51
C LYS A 163 -24.11 -2.99 -4.20
N ARG A 164 -23.07 -3.00 -3.37
CA ARG A 164 -22.94 -2.02 -2.28
C ARG A 164 -22.32 -0.75 -2.84
N GLU A 165 -23.11 0.28 -2.86
CA GLU A 165 -22.68 1.66 -3.10
C GLU A 165 -21.51 1.99 -2.19
N VAL A 166 -20.42 2.44 -2.80
CA VAL A 166 -19.25 2.97 -2.10
C VAL A 166 -19.69 4.30 -1.49
N GLY A 167 -20.20 4.22 -0.25
CA GLY A 167 -20.42 5.37 0.59
C GLY A 167 -19.09 6.04 0.91
N GLN A 168 -18.93 7.28 0.50
CA GLN A 168 -17.89 8.18 0.97
C GLN A 168 -17.98 8.28 2.50
N THR A 169 -17.13 7.57 3.22
CA THR A 169 -16.84 7.93 4.60
C THR A 169 -15.44 8.52 4.63
N ALA A 170 -15.38 9.82 4.46
CA ALA A 170 -14.29 10.63 4.98
C ALA A 170 -14.31 10.51 6.50
N GLY A 171 -13.51 9.58 7.03
CA GLY A 171 -13.29 9.34 8.45
C GLY A 171 -11.85 9.67 8.78
N ALA A 172 -11.67 10.71 9.57
CA ALA A 172 -10.42 11.25 10.05
C ALA A 172 -9.54 10.21 10.80
N GLY A 173 -8.21 10.27 10.58
CA GLY A 173 -7.21 9.82 11.55
C GLY A 173 -6.84 8.35 11.52
N GLY A 174 -6.30 7.85 10.41
CA GLY A 174 -5.56 6.59 10.36
C GLY A 174 -4.35 6.76 9.44
N ALA A 175 -3.16 6.44 9.93
CA ALA A 175 -1.91 6.51 9.19
C ALA A 175 -1.89 5.42 8.10
N GLY A 176 -2.52 5.69 6.97
CA GLY A 176 -2.45 4.95 5.73
C GLY A 176 -2.48 5.96 4.60
N THR A 177 -1.65 5.77 3.60
CA THR A 177 -1.58 6.66 2.44
C THR A 177 -2.97 6.81 1.80
N ASN A 178 -3.41 8.03 1.59
CA ASN A 178 -4.75 8.33 1.07
C ASN A 178 -4.88 7.81 -0.38
N VAL A 179 -6.08 7.34 -0.76
CA VAL A 179 -6.41 6.89 -2.13
C VAL A 179 -6.04 7.95 -3.18
N THR A 180 -6.27 9.22 -2.89
CA THR A 180 -5.92 10.33 -3.78
C THR A 180 -4.41 10.43 -3.98
N GLU A 181 -3.63 10.32 -2.92
CA GLU A 181 -2.17 10.36 -2.95
C GLU A 181 -1.60 9.18 -3.75
N ILE A 182 -2.14 7.97 -3.53
CA ILE A 182 -1.76 6.79 -4.33
C ILE A 182 -2.12 6.97 -5.80
N SER A 183 -3.29 7.54 -6.10
CA SER A 183 -3.69 7.82 -7.49
C SER A 183 -2.73 8.78 -8.18
N GLU A 184 -2.32 9.85 -7.52
CA GLU A 184 -1.34 10.82 -8.03
C GLU A 184 0.05 10.19 -8.19
N ALA A 185 0.47 9.39 -7.21
CA ALA A 185 1.73 8.65 -7.29
C ALA A 185 1.76 7.69 -8.49
N VAL A 186 0.67 6.93 -8.71
CA VAL A 186 0.55 6.03 -9.86
C VAL A 186 0.59 6.81 -11.17
N ARG A 187 -0.09 7.97 -11.27
CA ARG A 187 -0.03 8.84 -12.46
C ARG A 187 1.41 9.29 -12.77
N THR A 188 2.12 9.71 -11.74
CA THR A 188 3.51 10.14 -11.85
C THR A 188 4.40 8.98 -12.30
N ILE A 189 4.28 7.81 -11.66
CA ILE A 189 5.04 6.61 -12.02
C ILE A 189 4.78 6.22 -13.47
N ILE A 190 3.52 6.20 -13.93
CA ILE A 190 3.19 5.89 -15.32
C ILE A 190 3.90 6.86 -16.25
N THR A 191 3.89 8.16 -15.96
CA THR A 191 4.53 9.18 -16.79
C THR A 191 6.06 8.99 -16.87
N GLU A 192 6.68 8.51 -15.78
CA GLU A 192 8.13 8.30 -15.71
C GLU A 192 8.61 7.04 -16.46
N ILE A 193 7.80 5.97 -16.48
CA ILE A 193 8.23 4.66 -17.01
C ILE A 193 7.47 4.21 -18.27
N SER A 194 6.52 5.03 -18.76
CA SER A 194 5.77 4.70 -19.97
C SER A 194 6.66 4.73 -21.22
N ASP A 195 6.29 3.92 -22.21
CA ASP A 195 6.81 3.98 -23.56
C ASP A 195 6.31 5.22 -24.33
N ASP A 196 6.74 5.36 -25.58
CA ASP A 196 6.37 6.48 -26.46
C ASP A 196 4.84 6.58 -26.68
N ASP A 197 4.12 5.46 -26.56
CA ASP A 197 2.66 5.39 -26.68
C ASP A 197 1.94 5.69 -25.34
N GLY A 198 2.69 5.99 -24.28
CA GLY A 198 2.20 6.30 -22.95
C GLY A 198 1.75 5.07 -22.16
N TRP A 199 2.13 3.84 -22.55
CA TRP A 199 1.84 2.61 -21.86
C TRP A 199 2.99 2.19 -20.95
N ALA A 200 2.67 1.83 -19.71
CA ALA A 200 3.61 1.26 -18.75
C ALA A 200 3.21 -0.18 -18.38
N SER A 201 4.20 -1.02 -18.06
CA SER A 201 3.93 -2.35 -17.52
C SER A 201 3.30 -2.25 -16.13
N LEU A 202 2.15 -2.90 -15.93
CA LEU A 202 1.47 -2.89 -14.63
C LEU A 202 2.34 -3.49 -13.51
N GLY A 203 3.18 -4.46 -13.83
CA GLY A 203 4.12 -5.06 -12.87
C GLY A 203 5.20 -4.08 -12.43
N GLU A 204 5.76 -3.30 -13.36
CA GLU A 204 6.75 -2.26 -13.07
C GLU A 204 6.15 -1.13 -12.24
N VAL A 205 4.96 -0.65 -12.61
CA VAL A 205 4.21 0.34 -11.81
C VAL A 205 4.02 -0.16 -10.38
N GLY A 206 3.58 -1.41 -10.20
CA GLY A 206 3.42 -2.00 -8.86
C GLY A 206 4.73 -2.11 -8.10
N SER A 207 5.84 -2.47 -8.77
CA SER A 207 7.16 -2.56 -8.15
C SER A 207 7.66 -1.19 -7.67
N VAL A 208 7.54 -0.16 -8.50
CA VAL A 208 7.94 1.22 -8.15
C VAL A 208 7.06 1.77 -7.02
N LEU A 209 5.76 1.53 -7.09
CA LEU A 209 4.80 1.96 -6.07
C LEU A 209 5.14 1.38 -4.69
N ASN A 210 5.41 0.06 -4.61
CA ASN A 210 5.82 -0.59 -3.37
C ASN A 210 7.16 -0.07 -2.81
N LYS A 211 8.08 0.38 -3.67
CA LYS A 211 9.35 0.98 -3.23
C LYS A 211 9.16 2.40 -2.68
N ARG A 212 8.21 3.17 -3.22
CA ARG A 212 7.93 4.54 -2.76
C ARG A 212 7.04 4.59 -1.52
N TYR A 213 6.13 3.62 -1.41
CA TYR A 213 5.14 3.52 -0.33
C TYR A 213 5.26 2.15 0.35
N PRO A 214 6.07 2.02 1.41
CA PRO A 214 6.30 0.75 2.08
C PRO A 214 5.05 0.08 2.65
N ASP A 215 4.05 0.89 3.05
CA ASP A 215 2.77 0.46 3.59
C ASP A 215 1.69 0.23 2.52
N PHE A 216 2.02 0.43 1.22
CA PHE A 216 1.05 0.20 0.16
C PHE A 216 0.70 -1.29 0.08
N ASP A 217 -0.59 -1.57 0.28
CA ASP A 217 -1.18 -2.88 0.05
C ASP A 217 -2.62 -2.66 -0.45
N THR A 218 -3.00 -3.35 -1.52
CA THR A 218 -4.36 -3.24 -2.08
C THR A 218 -5.44 -3.65 -1.09
N ARG A 219 -5.11 -4.52 -0.12
CA ARG A 219 -5.99 -4.93 0.97
C ARG A 219 -6.37 -3.77 1.88
N ASN A 220 -5.51 -2.75 2.03
CA ASN A 220 -5.83 -1.53 2.79
C ASN A 220 -7.04 -0.78 2.22
N TYR A 221 -7.33 -1.00 0.94
CA TYR A 221 -8.40 -0.38 0.16
C TYR A 221 -9.54 -1.35 -0.19
N GLY A 222 -9.56 -2.56 0.41
CA GLY A 222 -10.58 -3.59 0.18
C GLY A 222 -10.41 -4.38 -1.13
N PHE A 223 -9.21 -4.41 -1.72
CA PHE A 223 -8.96 -5.14 -2.96
C PHE A 223 -7.89 -6.21 -2.78
N HIS A 224 -8.12 -7.42 -3.30
CA HIS A 224 -7.14 -8.50 -3.26
C HIS A 224 -6.04 -8.40 -4.33
N LYS A 225 -6.24 -7.60 -5.39
CA LYS A 225 -5.32 -7.49 -6.52
C LYS A 225 -5.17 -6.05 -6.99
N LEU A 226 -3.98 -5.72 -7.49
CA LEU A 226 -3.66 -4.36 -7.99
C LEU A 226 -4.56 -3.93 -9.16
N THR A 227 -4.86 -4.85 -10.10
CA THR A 227 -5.69 -4.53 -11.28
C THR A 227 -7.10 -4.04 -10.91
N PRO A 228 -7.91 -4.74 -10.08
CA PRO A 228 -9.20 -4.25 -9.66
C PRO A 228 -9.13 -2.92 -8.90
N PHE A 229 -8.13 -2.75 -8.03
CA PHE A 229 -7.91 -1.50 -7.31
C PHE A 229 -7.69 -0.33 -8.28
N LEU A 230 -6.76 -0.45 -9.22
CA LEU A 230 -6.49 0.63 -10.20
C LEU A 230 -7.67 0.87 -11.14
N SER A 231 -8.42 -0.17 -11.51
CA SER A 231 -9.65 -0.02 -12.30
C SER A 231 -10.74 0.76 -11.56
N SER A 232 -10.85 0.59 -10.23
CA SER A 232 -11.84 1.30 -9.41
C SER A 232 -11.59 2.81 -9.31
N LEU A 233 -10.34 3.24 -9.51
CA LEU A 233 -9.97 4.66 -9.49
C LEU A 233 -10.50 5.44 -10.70
N GLY A 234 -10.87 4.75 -11.79
CA GLY A 234 -11.52 5.35 -12.97
C GLY A 234 -10.67 6.33 -13.78
N CYS A 235 -9.40 6.51 -13.41
CA CYS A 235 -8.48 7.47 -14.04
C CYS A 235 -7.37 6.81 -14.86
N PHE A 236 -7.44 5.50 -15.05
CA PHE A 236 -6.46 4.72 -15.79
C PHE A 236 -7.12 3.83 -16.85
N GLU A 237 -6.45 3.63 -17.96
CA GLU A 237 -6.80 2.63 -18.97
C GLU A 237 -5.90 1.41 -18.78
N ILE A 238 -6.50 0.21 -18.70
CA ILE A 238 -5.76 -1.05 -18.50
C ILE A 238 -6.02 -1.95 -19.71
N ARG A 239 -4.94 -2.45 -20.32
CA ARG A 239 -4.99 -3.41 -21.43
C ARG A 239 -4.25 -4.68 -21.08
N SER A 240 -4.77 -5.80 -21.59
CA SER A 240 -4.13 -7.11 -21.48
C SER A 240 -3.58 -7.51 -22.85
N ARG A 241 -2.29 -7.87 -22.91
CA ARG A 241 -1.63 -8.34 -24.13
C ARG A 241 -1.13 -9.77 -23.89
N LYS A 242 -1.53 -10.70 -24.75
CA LYS A 242 -0.99 -12.07 -24.70
C LYS A 242 0.46 -12.03 -25.18
N THR A 243 1.34 -12.72 -24.49
CA THR A 243 2.74 -12.92 -24.91
C THR A 243 2.84 -14.10 -25.88
N SER A 244 4.03 -14.33 -26.43
CA SER A 244 4.33 -15.52 -27.25
C SER A 244 4.05 -16.85 -26.52
N ASN A 245 3.99 -16.81 -25.17
CA ASN A 245 3.58 -17.94 -24.35
C ASN A 245 2.07 -17.79 -24.02
N PRO A 246 1.18 -18.70 -24.48
CA PRO A 246 -0.27 -18.57 -24.35
C PRO A 246 -0.77 -18.49 -22.90
N ASN A 247 0.04 -18.95 -21.94
CA ASN A 247 -0.29 -18.94 -20.51
C ASN A 247 0.14 -17.66 -19.78
N VAL A 248 0.82 -16.72 -20.47
CA VAL A 248 1.31 -15.48 -19.87
C VAL A 248 0.62 -14.28 -20.52
N THR A 249 -0.12 -13.54 -19.72
CA THR A 249 -0.78 -12.30 -20.13
C THR A 249 -0.14 -11.12 -19.43
N ASN A 250 0.51 -10.26 -20.17
CA ASN A 250 1.03 -9.01 -19.64
C ASN A 250 -0.07 -7.94 -19.62
N LYS A 251 -0.12 -7.19 -18.51
CA LYS A 251 -1.04 -6.08 -18.37
C LYS A 251 -0.27 -4.77 -18.43
N TYR A 252 -0.82 -3.83 -19.17
CA TYR A 252 -0.30 -2.49 -19.36
C TYR A 252 -1.32 -1.48 -18.86
N ILE A 253 -0.84 -0.36 -18.37
CA ILE A 253 -1.64 0.73 -17.81
C ILE A 253 -1.21 2.04 -18.44
N ARG A 254 -2.16 2.94 -18.65
CA ARG A 254 -1.94 4.30 -19.16
C ARG A 254 -2.81 5.30 -18.41
N ASN A 255 -2.32 6.52 -18.26
CA ASN A 255 -3.13 7.63 -17.75
C ASN A 255 -4.27 7.92 -18.73
N GLN A 256 -5.51 7.95 -18.25
CA GLN A 256 -6.62 8.45 -19.07
C GLN A 256 -6.39 9.93 -19.31
N GLN A 257 -6.38 10.33 -20.58
CA GLN A 257 -6.46 11.74 -20.93
C GLN A 257 -7.85 12.24 -20.48
N PRO A 258 -7.96 13.44 -19.89
CA PRO A 258 -9.26 14.03 -19.65
C PRO A 258 -10.03 14.02 -20.98
N LYS A 259 -11.24 13.47 -21.00
CA LYS A 259 -12.14 13.62 -22.13
C LYS A 259 -12.29 15.12 -22.34
N VAL A 260 -11.62 15.65 -23.35
CA VAL A 260 -11.96 16.95 -23.90
C VAL A 260 -13.34 16.75 -24.48
N GLU A 261 -14.38 17.17 -23.78
CA GLU A 261 -15.70 17.32 -24.40
C GLU A 261 -15.46 18.18 -25.64
N PRO A 262 -15.89 17.74 -26.83
CA PRO A 262 -15.78 18.60 -28.00
C PRO A 262 -16.55 19.87 -27.68
N GLU A 263 -15.84 20.98 -27.57
CA GLU A 263 -16.39 22.31 -27.45
C GLU A 263 -17.45 22.42 -28.54
N GLU A 264 -18.70 22.44 -28.16
CA GLU A 264 -19.87 22.52 -29.05
C GLU A 264 -19.62 23.76 -29.91
N ALA A 265 -19.29 23.50 -31.16
CA ALA A 265 -18.94 24.55 -32.13
C ALA A 265 -20.05 25.61 -32.08
N ALA A 266 -19.71 26.74 -31.47
CA ALA A 266 -20.61 27.86 -31.32
C ALA A 266 -21.21 28.19 -32.70
N ALA A 267 -22.50 27.94 -32.86
CA ALA A 267 -23.26 28.23 -34.06
C ALA A 267 -23.00 29.68 -34.49
N PRO A 268 -22.69 29.95 -35.77
CA PRO A 268 -22.38 31.29 -36.23
C PRO A 268 -23.54 32.24 -35.94
N ARG A 269 -23.31 33.27 -35.13
CA ARG A 269 -24.29 34.32 -34.83
C ARG A 269 -24.80 34.95 -36.10
N PRO A 270 -26.15 35.08 -36.32
CA PRO A 270 -26.68 35.67 -37.52
C PRO A 270 -26.20 37.11 -37.67
N ARG A 271 -25.59 37.42 -38.83
CA ARG A 271 -25.12 38.75 -39.22
C ARG A 271 -26.33 39.69 -39.25
N LYS A 272 -26.38 40.72 -38.43
CA LYS A 272 -27.35 41.82 -38.47
C LYS A 272 -27.26 42.50 -39.82
N ARG A 273 -28.32 42.41 -40.65
CA ARG A 273 -28.50 43.15 -41.92
C ARG A 273 -28.50 44.63 -41.63
N LYS A 274 -27.62 45.40 -42.26
CA LYS A 274 -27.65 46.87 -42.23
C LYS A 274 -28.89 47.37 -42.93
N PRO A 275 -29.56 48.43 -42.41
CA PRO A 275 -30.76 49.00 -43.01
C PRO A 275 -30.44 49.69 -44.34
N ARG A 276 -31.21 49.37 -45.38
CA ARG A 276 -31.13 49.87 -46.76
C ARG A 276 -31.56 51.35 -46.77
N LYS A 277 -30.65 52.26 -47.14
CA LYS A 277 -30.97 53.70 -47.32
C LYS A 277 -32.05 53.85 -48.44
N LYS A 278 -33.19 54.47 -48.10
CA LYS A 278 -34.21 54.91 -49.08
C LYS A 278 -33.61 56.01 -49.95
N LYS A 279 -33.67 55.80 -51.27
CA LYS A 279 -33.39 56.84 -52.26
C LYS A 279 -34.54 57.86 -52.21
N ARG A 280 -34.20 59.13 -52.06
CA ARG A 280 -35.07 60.33 -52.18
C ARG A 280 -35.32 60.55 -53.68
N ALA A 281 -36.60 60.66 -54.04
CA ALA A 281 -37.01 61.03 -55.39
C ALA A 281 -36.87 62.55 -55.61
N PRO A 282 -36.60 62.99 -56.86
CA PRO A 282 -36.43 64.42 -57.14
C PRO A 282 -37.75 65.15 -57.23
N SER A 283 -37.83 66.32 -56.63
CA SER A 283 -38.94 67.23 -56.77
C SER A 283 -38.80 67.98 -58.07
N SER A 284 -39.86 67.88 -58.93
CA SER A 284 -40.04 68.69 -60.14
C SER A 284 -40.41 70.11 -59.76
N GLY A 285 -39.62 71.08 -60.28
CA GLY A 285 -40.05 72.47 -60.26
C GLY A 285 -40.95 72.81 -61.41
N THR A 286 -41.82 73.76 -61.25
CA THR A 286 -42.51 74.43 -62.28
C THR A 286 -42.52 75.95 -62.06
N PRO A 287 -42.54 76.72 -63.15
CA PRO A 287 -42.09 78.09 -63.15
C PRO A 287 -43.20 79.09 -63.04
N SER A 288 -42.89 80.28 -62.66
CA SER A 288 -43.33 81.62 -63.17
C SER A 288 -42.65 82.72 -62.42
#